data_b1cd93bcdae5987ecdd8942571d40ee5
#
_entry.id   b1cd93bcdae5987ecdd8942571d40ee5
#
_cell.length_a   1.000
_cell.length_b   1.000
_cell.length_c   1.000
_cell.angle_alpha   90.00
_cell.angle_beta   90.00
_cell.angle_gamma   90.00
#
_symmetry.space_group_name_H-M   'P 1'
#
loop_
_entity.id
_entity.type
_entity.pdbx_description
1 polymer ?
#
loop_
_entity_poly.entity_id
_entity_poly.type
_entity_poly.pdbx_seq_one_letter_code
_entity_poly.pdbx_strand_id
1 'polypeptide(L)'
;MPRPILYDYWRSSASYRVRIALNLKGVDYESRQVDLRKDEQRSGEYRALNPQGFVPMLAIDGHRLTQSLAIINYLDLRFPIPPLLPASAAERAHVVAMAMSTACDIHPLDNLRVLLYLKKEMGQTEEAVDRWYAHWIEEGLSALEAMAAPTAGKFLFGDAPTGADVCLIPQLYNARSRTSLSLDAFPTLLRAEDNANAMEAFAAAHPDRQDSGQEKVQ
;
A
#
# COMPACT_ATOMS: atom_id res chain seq x y z
N MET A 1 22.83 -14.82 -2.46
CA MET A 1 22.36 -13.72 -3.33
C MET A 1 22.49 -12.42 -2.55
N PRO A 2 22.74 -11.26 -3.18
CA PRO A 2 22.77 -10.01 -2.45
C PRO A 2 21.40 -9.73 -1.82
N ARG A 3 21.41 -9.10 -0.65
CA ARG A 3 20.21 -8.71 0.09
C ARG A 3 19.39 -7.74 -0.77
N PRO A 4 18.07 -7.94 -0.93
CA PRO A 4 17.19 -7.01 -1.62
C PRO A 4 17.24 -5.60 -1.02
N ILE A 5 17.07 -4.58 -1.86
CA ILE A 5 17.03 -3.18 -1.44
C ILE A 5 15.68 -2.60 -1.83
N LEU A 6 14.91 -2.15 -0.83
CA LEU A 6 13.67 -1.42 -1.02
C LEU A 6 13.94 0.08 -0.93
N TYR A 7 13.78 0.80 -2.04
CA TYR A 7 13.72 2.26 -2.04
C TYR A 7 12.32 2.68 -1.61
N ASP A 8 12.25 3.31 -0.48
CA ASP A 8 11.06 3.44 0.35
C ASP A 8 10.83 4.89 0.78
N TYR A 9 9.62 5.21 1.13
CA TYR A 9 9.29 6.37 1.95
C TYR A 9 8.36 5.90 3.07
N TRP A 10 8.74 6.13 4.31
CA TRP A 10 8.09 5.59 5.50
C TRP A 10 6.55 5.71 5.49
N ARG A 11 6.01 6.80 4.96
CA ARG A 11 4.57 7.12 4.94
C ARG A 11 3.88 6.74 3.62
N SER A 12 4.59 6.23 2.64
CA SER A 12 4.01 5.83 1.36
C SER A 12 3.17 4.55 1.50
N SER A 13 1.89 4.64 1.15
CA SER A 13 0.99 3.48 1.13
C SER A 13 1.46 2.40 0.16
N ALA A 14 1.98 2.79 -1.01
CA ALA A 14 2.51 1.85 -1.98
C ALA A 14 3.75 1.12 -1.46
N SER A 15 4.63 1.83 -0.74
CA SER A 15 5.79 1.23 -0.07
C SER A 15 5.35 0.32 1.09
N TYR A 16 4.36 0.74 1.86
CA TYR A 16 3.82 -0.03 2.97
C TYR A 16 3.29 -1.39 2.49
N ARG A 17 2.60 -1.45 1.33
CA ARG A 17 2.21 -2.72 0.68
C ARG A 17 3.40 -3.64 0.46
N VAL A 18 4.50 -3.10 -0.07
CA VAL A 18 5.70 -3.90 -0.37
C VAL A 18 6.40 -4.36 0.90
N ARG A 19 6.49 -3.51 1.95
CA ARG A 19 7.00 -3.92 3.26
C ARG A 19 6.21 -5.09 3.84
N ILE A 20 4.86 -5.02 3.82
CA ILE A 20 3.99 -6.11 4.26
C ILE A 20 4.29 -7.39 3.47
N ALA A 21 4.34 -7.29 2.13
CA ALA A 21 4.58 -8.45 1.28
C ALA A 21 5.95 -9.09 1.55
N LEU A 22 7.02 -8.31 1.69
CA LEU A 22 8.35 -8.79 2.03
C LEU A 22 8.34 -9.51 3.39
N ASN A 23 7.71 -8.92 4.39
CA ASN A 23 7.61 -9.51 5.74
C ASN A 23 6.80 -10.81 5.73
N LEU A 24 5.66 -10.86 5.03
CA LEU A 24 4.85 -12.09 4.88
C LEU A 24 5.63 -13.20 4.19
N LYS A 25 6.49 -12.86 3.23
CA LYS A 25 7.37 -13.81 2.54
C LYS A 25 8.64 -14.18 3.32
N GLY A 26 8.86 -13.57 4.50
CA GLY A 26 10.08 -13.78 5.29
C GLY A 26 11.35 -13.33 4.58
N VAL A 27 11.24 -12.38 3.66
CA VAL A 27 12.36 -11.84 2.89
C VAL A 27 12.99 -10.69 3.66
N ASP A 28 14.25 -10.89 4.11
CA ASP A 28 15.03 -9.81 4.69
C ASP A 28 15.52 -8.84 3.62
N TYR A 29 15.42 -7.53 3.87
CA TYR A 29 15.76 -6.47 2.92
C TYR A 29 16.42 -5.28 3.62
N GLU A 30 17.17 -4.50 2.84
CA GLU A 30 17.66 -3.18 3.22
C GLU A 30 16.62 -2.14 2.80
N SER A 31 16.19 -1.26 3.71
CA SER A 31 15.38 -0.08 3.37
C SER A 31 16.27 1.12 3.11
N ARG A 32 16.08 1.76 1.95
CA ARG A 32 16.70 3.04 1.58
C ARG A 32 15.63 4.09 1.45
N GLN A 33 15.66 5.06 2.34
CA GLN A 33 14.68 6.14 2.34
C GLN A 33 14.89 7.09 1.16
N VAL A 34 13.77 7.49 0.54
CA VAL A 34 13.66 8.51 -0.49
C VAL A 34 12.70 9.57 0.02
N ASP A 35 13.20 10.69 0.50
CA ASP A 35 12.36 11.71 1.15
C ASP A 35 11.52 12.49 0.13
N LEU A 36 10.23 12.14 0.04
CA LEU A 36 9.27 12.77 -0.87
C LEU A 36 9.02 14.24 -0.52
N ARG A 37 9.29 14.66 0.72
CA ARG A 37 9.15 16.07 1.16
C ARG A 37 10.26 16.95 0.59
N LYS A 38 11.42 16.34 0.29
CA LYS A 38 12.58 16.99 -0.33
C LYS A 38 12.63 16.80 -1.84
N ASP A 39 11.58 16.22 -2.43
CA ASP A 39 11.54 15.90 -3.86
C ASP A 39 12.67 14.97 -4.35
N GLU A 40 13.28 14.16 -3.45
CA GLU A 40 14.37 13.23 -3.80
C GLU A 40 13.97 12.23 -4.89
N GLN A 41 12.68 11.83 -4.96
CA GLN A 41 12.13 10.97 -6.02
C GLN A 41 12.22 11.62 -7.42
N ARG A 42 12.42 12.93 -7.50
CA ARG A 42 12.57 13.69 -8.76
C ARG A 42 14.02 13.93 -9.14
N SER A 43 14.98 13.55 -8.29
CA SER A 43 16.40 13.70 -8.58
C SER A 43 16.80 12.88 -9.81
N GLY A 44 17.82 13.34 -10.54
CA GLY A 44 18.36 12.59 -11.68
C GLY A 44 18.88 11.22 -11.27
N GLU A 45 19.48 11.11 -10.09
CA GLU A 45 19.98 9.86 -9.54
C GLU A 45 18.83 8.84 -9.32
N TYR A 46 17.75 9.25 -8.64
CA TYR A 46 16.64 8.34 -8.40
C TYR A 46 15.88 8.01 -9.69
N ARG A 47 15.68 8.97 -10.59
CA ARG A 47 15.03 8.72 -11.88
C ARG A 47 15.82 7.79 -12.80
N ALA A 48 17.12 7.68 -12.65
CA ALA A 48 17.93 6.66 -13.31
C ALA A 48 17.64 5.24 -12.78
N LEU A 49 17.10 5.12 -11.55
CA LEU A 49 16.66 3.86 -10.96
C LEU A 49 15.18 3.58 -11.30
N ASN A 50 14.32 4.58 -11.16
CA ASN A 50 12.91 4.52 -11.48
C ASN A 50 12.47 5.76 -12.28
N PRO A 51 12.30 5.65 -13.61
CA PRO A 51 11.94 6.78 -14.47
C PRO A 51 10.62 7.47 -14.11
N GLN A 52 9.68 6.76 -13.46
CA GLN A 52 8.43 7.35 -12.98
C GLN A 52 8.65 8.35 -11.83
N GLY A 53 9.78 8.27 -11.10
CA GLY A 53 10.02 9.10 -9.92
C GLY A 53 9.04 8.81 -8.79
N PHE A 54 8.72 7.53 -8.55
CA PHE A 54 7.83 7.07 -7.50
C PHE A 54 8.52 6.06 -6.57
N VAL A 55 8.05 5.96 -5.36
CA VAL A 55 8.33 4.84 -4.46
C VAL A 55 7.09 3.94 -4.40
N PRO A 56 7.25 2.62 -4.17
CA PRO A 56 8.50 1.89 -3.99
C PRO A 56 9.20 1.52 -5.29
N MET A 57 10.51 1.25 -5.17
CA MET A 57 11.27 0.48 -6.13
C MET A 57 12.02 -0.61 -5.37
N LEU A 58 11.96 -1.85 -5.85
CA LEU A 58 12.66 -3.00 -5.25
C LEU A 58 13.77 -3.46 -6.18
N ALA A 59 15.01 -3.42 -5.69
CA ALA A 59 16.15 -4.07 -6.33
C ALA A 59 16.31 -5.48 -5.75
N ILE A 60 16.09 -6.50 -6.57
CA ILE A 60 16.13 -7.92 -6.17
C ILE A 60 16.56 -8.78 -7.36
N ASP A 61 17.39 -9.81 -7.11
CA ASP A 61 17.82 -10.79 -8.12
C ASP A 61 18.39 -10.14 -9.41
N GLY A 62 19.02 -8.97 -9.30
CA GLY A 62 19.55 -8.21 -10.44
C GLY A 62 18.51 -7.36 -11.19
N HIS A 63 17.24 -7.38 -10.78
CA HIS A 63 16.16 -6.61 -11.36
C HIS A 63 15.85 -5.35 -10.55
N ARG A 64 15.31 -4.32 -11.24
CA ARG A 64 14.70 -3.13 -10.62
C ARG A 64 13.20 -3.17 -10.89
N LEU A 65 12.44 -3.51 -9.87
CA LEU A 65 11.00 -3.68 -9.96
C LEU A 65 10.29 -2.42 -9.45
N THR A 66 9.35 -1.93 -10.21
CA THR A 66 8.50 -0.78 -9.86
C THR A 66 7.04 -1.19 -9.83
N GLN A 67 6.15 -0.35 -9.28
CA GLN A 67 4.74 -0.63 -9.06
C GLN A 67 4.50 -1.72 -8.00
N SER A 68 3.85 -1.32 -6.89
CA SER A 68 3.65 -2.21 -5.74
C SER A 68 2.98 -3.53 -6.08
N LEU A 69 1.97 -3.53 -6.96
CA LEU A 69 1.29 -4.77 -7.38
C LEU A 69 2.19 -5.68 -8.22
N ALA A 70 3.03 -5.12 -9.10
CA ALA A 70 3.98 -5.90 -9.87
C ALA A 70 5.06 -6.52 -8.97
N ILE A 71 5.53 -5.76 -7.96
CA ILE A 71 6.48 -6.25 -6.95
C ILE A 71 5.85 -7.37 -6.13
N ILE A 72 4.60 -7.22 -5.66
CA ILE A 72 3.89 -8.25 -4.90
C ILE A 72 3.73 -9.53 -5.74
N ASN A 73 3.34 -9.40 -7.02
CA ASN A 73 3.23 -10.55 -7.91
C ASN A 73 4.58 -11.24 -8.13
N TYR A 74 5.67 -10.48 -8.31
CA TYR A 74 7.01 -11.04 -8.40
C TYR A 74 7.39 -11.80 -7.13
N LEU A 75 7.17 -11.21 -5.96
CA LEU A 75 7.46 -11.83 -4.66
C LEU A 75 6.65 -13.12 -4.47
N ASP A 76 5.38 -13.14 -4.88
CA ASP A 76 4.51 -14.31 -4.77
C ASP A 76 4.98 -15.47 -5.64
N LEU A 77 5.43 -15.20 -6.85
CA LEU A 77 6.01 -16.21 -7.75
C LEU A 77 7.40 -16.68 -7.29
N ARG A 78 8.23 -15.76 -6.79
CA ARG A 78 9.61 -16.05 -6.40
C ARG A 78 9.69 -16.76 -5.06
N PHE A 79 8.77 -16.45 -4.16
CA PHE A 79 8.65 -17.01 -2.81
C PHE A 79 7.21 -17.53 -2.62
N PRO A 80 6.87 -18.73 -3.13
CA PRO A 80 5.46 -19.14 -3.24
C PRO A 80 4.76 -19.45 -1.91
N ILE A 81 5.51 -19.53 -0.81
CA ILE A 81 4.95 -19.87 0.52
C ILE A 81 5.26 -18.76 1.52
N PRO A 82 4.24 -18.28 2.24
CA PRO A 82 2.81 -18.48 2.03
C PRO A 82 2.31 -17.78 0.74
N PRO A 83 1.29 -18.31 0.03
CA PRO A 83 0.76 -17.68 -1.17
C PRO A 83 0.00 -16.40 -0.81
N LEU A 84 0.22 -15.32 -1.56
CA LEU A 84 -0.56 -14.08 -1.46
C LEU A 84 -1.68 -14.03 -2.50
N LEU A 85 -1.64 -14.90 -3.48
CA LEU A 85 -2.67 -15.01 -4.52
C LEU A 85 -3.11 -16.47 -4.66
N PRO A 86 -4.42 -16.74 -4.72
CA PRO A 86 -4.95 -18.10 -4.89
C PRO A 86 -4.42 -18.80 -6.15
N ALA A 87 -4.37 -20.12 -6.11
CA ALA A 87 -3.98 -20.94 -7.27
C ALA A 87 -5.09 -21.05 -8.32
N SER A 88 -6.36 -21.05 -7.89
CA SER A 88 -7.53 -21.03 -8.78
C SER A 88 -7.58 -19.73 -9.59
N ALA A 89 -7.73 -19.81 -10.91
CA ALA A 89 -7.76 -18.64 -11.77
C ALA A 89 -8.91 -17.68 -11.42
N ALA A 90 -10.09 -18.19 -11.10
CA ALA A 90 -11.24 -17.36 -10.74
C ALA A 90 -11.06 -16.66 -9.40
N GLU A 91 -10.59 -17.40 -8.37
CA GLU A 91 -10.31 -16.84 -7.04
C GLU A 91 -9.15 -15.82 -7.10
N ARG A 92 -8.10 -16.15 -7.87
CA ARG A 92 -6.98 -15.23 -8.11
C ARG A 92 -7.45 -13.95 -8.77
N ALA A 93 -8.32 -14.03 -9.79
CA ALA A 93 -8.88 -12.85 -10.45
C ALA A 93 -9.69 -11.99 -9.47
N HIS A 94 -10.45 -12.61 -8.57
CA HIS A 94 -11.22 -11.89 -7.55
C HIS A 94 -10.31 -11.17 -6.54
N VAL A 95 -9.30 -11.85 -5.99
CA VAL A 95 -8.32 -11.24 -5.07
C VAL A 95 -7.55 -10.12 -5.76
N VAL A 96 -7.14 -10.30 -7.02
CA VAL A 96 -6.46 -9.27 -7.81
C VAL A 96 -7.39 -8.07 -8.06
N ALA A 97 -8.68 -8.29 -8.34
CA ALA A 97 -9.65 -7.21 -8.52
C ALA A 97 -9.79 -6.36 -7.24
N MET A 98 -9.91 -6.98 -6.07
CA MET A 98 -9.93 -6.26 -4.79
C MET A 98 -8.62 -5.47 -4.54
N ALA A 99 -7.46 -6.06 -4.84
CA ALA A 99 -6.18 -5.38 -4.73
C ALA A 99 -6.08 -4.18 -5.68
N MET A 100 -6.57 -4.33 -6.92
CA MET A 100 -6.59 -3.27 -7.93
C MET A 100 -7.56 -2.15 -7.58
N SER A 101 -8.77 -2.47 -7.07
CA SER A 101 -9.71 -1.46 -6.59
C SER A 101 -9.05 -0.49 -5.62
N THR A 102 -8.27 -1.02 -4.65
CA THR A 102 -7.51 -0.16 -3.73
C THR A 102 -6.34 0.55 -4.41
N ALA A 103 -5.54 -0.15 -5.21
CA ALA A 103 -4.26 0.37 -5.70
C ALA A 103 -4.40 1.22 -6.95
N CYS A 104 -5.45 1.03 -7.77
CA CYS A 104 -5.63 1.70 -9.05
C CYS A 104 -6.82 2.66 -9.07
N ASP A 105 -7.81 2.48 -8.19
CA ASP A 105 -9.01 3.31 -8.21
C ASP A 105 -9.09 4.26 -6.99
N ILE A 106 -8.69 3.83 -5.78
CA ILE A 106 -8.68 4.70 -4.59
C ILE A 106 -7.37 5.48 -4.48
N HIS A 107 -6.25 4.77 -4.26
CA HIS A 107 -4.96 5.37 -3.94
C HIS A 107 -4.44 6.41 -4.95
N PRO A 108 -4.62 6.29 -6.28
CA PRO A 108 -4.17 7.32 -7.21
C PRO A 108 -4.91 8.65 -7.07
N LEU A 109 -6.18 8.64 -6.65
CA LEU A 109 -7.01 9.83 -6.49
C LEU A 109 -6.69 10.58 -5.20
N ASP A 110 -6.22 9.88 -4.17
CA ASP A 110 -5.81 10.45 -2.88
C ASP A 110 -4.28 10.61 -2.73
N ASN A 111 -3.52 10.34 -3.81
CA ASN A 111 -2.08 10.48 -3.82
C ASN A 111 -1.63 11.93 -3.69
N LEU A 112 -0.53 12.16 -2.95
CA LEU A 112 0.03 13.49 -2.69
C LEU A 112 0.18 14.35 -3.97
N ARG A 113 0.58 13.76 -5.11
CA ARG A 113 0.73 14.49 -6.38
C ARG A 113 -0.59 15.08 -6.88
N VAL A 114 -1.71 14.35 -6.71
CA VAL A 114 -3.04 14.81 -7.10
C VAL A 114 -3.50 15.91 -6.16
N LEU A 115 -3.35 15.72 -4.84
CA LEU A 115 -3.71 16.71 -3.84
C LEU A 115 -2.93 18.02 -4.02
N LEU A 116 -1.63 17.93 -4.33
CA LEU A 116 -0.80 19.10 -4.62
C LEU A 116 -1.24 19.80 -5.91
N TYR A 117 -1.62 19.05 -6.94
CA TYR A 117 -2.12 19.61 -8.20
C TYR A 117 -3.45 20.35 -8.00
N LEU A 118 -4.39 19.74 -7.25
CA LEU A 118 -5.66 20.39 -6.89
C LEU A 118 -5.43 21.72 -6.16
N LYS A 119 -4.50 21.76 -5.20
CA LYS A 119 -4.19 22.98 -4.43
C LYS A 119 -3.44 24.02 -5.25
N LYS A 120 -2.32 23.64 -5.89
CA LYS A 120 -1.37 24.59 -6.48
C LYS A 120 -1.74 25.01 -7.89
N GLU A 121 -2.23 24.09 -8.72
CA GLU A 121 -2.54 24.35 -10.12
C GLU A 121 -4.01 24.68 -10.34
N MET A 122 -4.91 24.01 -9.62
CA MET A 122 -6.36 24.24 -9.75
C MET A 122 -6.89 25.23 -8.70
N GLY A 123 -6.08 25.72 -7.77
CA GLY A 123 -6.45 26.72 -6.77
C GLY A 123 -7.54 26.27 -5.79
N GLN A 124 -7.66 24.95 -5.54
CA GLN A 124 -8.68 24.45 -4.62
C GLN A 124 -8.33 24.74 -3.17
N THR A 125 -9.36 25.04 -2.36
CA THR A 125 -9.20 25.25 -0.92
C THR A 125 -8.84 23.92 -0.20
N GLU A 126 -8.31 24.03 1.01
CA GLU A 126 -8.02 22.88 1.87
C GLU A 126 -9.27 21.99 2.06
N GLU A 127 -10.41 22.64 2.39
CA GLU A 127 -11.67 21.93 2.61
C GLU A 127 -12.17 21.21 1.34
N ALA A 128 -11.93 21.79 0.15
CA ALA A 128 -12.29 21.13 -1.11
C ALA A 128 -11.43 19.89 -1.36
N VAL A 129 -10.14 19.98 -1.04
CA VAL A 129 -9.21 18.84 -1.16
C VAL A 129 -9.50 17.75 -0.12
N ASP A 130 -9.88 18.12 1.10
CA ASP A 130 -10.26 17.17 2.13
C ASP A 130 -11.57 16.44 1.78
N ARG A 131 -12.55 17.16 1.20
CA ARG A 131 -13.78 16.54 0.66
C ARG A 131 -13.47 15.58 -0.49
N TRP A 132 -12.60 15.98 -1.43
CA TRP A 132 -12.11 15.09 -2.50
C TRP A 132 -11.53 13.81 -1.93
N TYR A 133 -10.63 13.95 -0.96
CA TYR A 133 -9.93 12.84 -0.33
C TYR A 133 -10.89 11.86 0.35
N ALA A 134 -11.79 12.38 1.18
CA ALA A 134 -12.79 11.59 1.89
C ALA A 134 -13.77 10.88 0.94
N HIS A 135 -14.25 11.60 -0.10
CA HIS A 135 -15.20 11.07 -1.09
C HIS A 135 -14.67 9.81 -1.79
N TRP A 136 -13.45 9.88 -2.33
CA TRP A 136 -12.89 8.73 -3.08
C TRP A 136 -12.52 7.55 -2.19
N ILE A 137 -12.15 7.81 -0.94
CA ILE A 137 -11.96 6.74 0.05
C ILE A 137 -13.29 6.08 0.38
N GLU A 138 -14.32 6.84 0.70
CA GLU A 138 -15.64 6.31 1.08
C GLU A 138 -16.26 5.47 -0.04
N GLU A 139 -16.27 6.00 -1.27
CA GLU A 139 -16.78 5.30 -2.44
C GLU A 139 -16.04 4.00 -2.70
N GLY A 140 -14.69 4.07 -2.69
CA GLY A 140 -13.87 2.89 -2.95
C GLY A 140 -13.94 1.84 -1.86
N LEU A 141 -13.97 2.23 -0.57
CA LEU A 141 -14.13 1.27 0.54
C LEU A 141 -15.52 0.65 0.54
N SER A 142 -16.57 1.39 0.15
CA SER A 142 -17.94 0.86 -0.01
C SER A 142 -17.98 -0.24 -1.06
N ALA A 143 -17.36 -0.02 -2.21
CA ALA A 143 -17.25 -1.03 -3.26
C ALA A 143 -16.43 -2.24 -2.80
N LEU A 144 -15.32 -2.02 -2.10
CA LEU A 144 -14.44 -3.09 -1.61
C LEU A 144 -15.12 -3.94 -0.53
N GLU A 145 -15.89 -3.33 0.38
CA GLU A 145 -16.71 -4.05 1.37
C GLU A 145 -17.68 -5.02 0.68
N ALA A 146 -18.40 -4.53 -0.35
CA ALA A 146 -19.34 -5.35 -1.11
C ALA A 146 -18.62 -6.47 -1.89
N MET A 147 -17.44 -6.22 -2.46
CA MET A 147 -16.65 -7.22 -3.16
C MET A 147 -16.13 -8.31 -2.24
N ALA A 148 -15.71 -7.95 -1.03
CA ALA A 148 -15.12 -8.87 -0.07
C ALA A 148 -16.17 -9.73 0.66
N ALA A 149 -17.34 -9.18 0.97
CA ALA A 149 -18.36 -9.81 1.81
C ALA A 149 -18.69 -11.28 1.44
N PRO A 150 -18.80 -11.67 0.15
CA PRO A 150 -19.13 -13.06 -0.21
C PRO A 150 -18.01 -14.08 0.08
N THR A 151 -16.76 -13.64 0.18
CA THR A 151 -15.58 -14.53 0.26
C THR A 151 -14.76 -14.36 1.53
N ALA A 152 -15.08 -13.34 2.32
CA ALA A 152 -14.31 -13.01 3.51
C ALA A 152 -14.46 -14.06 4.62
N GLY A 153 -13.33 -14.41 5.21
CA GLY A 153 -13.21 -15.10 6.48
C GLY A 153 -12.60 -14.16 7.52
N LYS A 154 -11.42 -14.50 8.04
CA LYS A 154 -10.61 -13.58 8.86
C LYS A 154 -10.07 -12.41 8.04
N PHE A 155 -9.84 -12.63 6.76
CA PHE A 155 -9.31 -11.67 5.80
C PHE A 155 -10.31 -11.44 4.66
N LEU A 156 -9.99 -10.60 3.70
CA LEU A 156 -10.88 -10.28 2.58
C LEU A 156 -11.22 -11.50 1.72
N PHE A 157 -10.33 -12.49 1.72
CA PHE A 157 -10.54 -13.77 1.05
C PHE A 157 -10.09 -14.91 1.96
N GLY A 158 -11.03 -15.59 2.62
CA GLY A 158 -10.75 -16.71 3.52
C GLY A 158 -10.04 -16.30 4.81
N ASP A 159 -9.24 -17.25 5.36
CA ASP A 159 -8.66 -17.12 6.69
C ASP A 159 -7.15 -16.85 6.72
N ALA A 160 -6.55 -16.63 5.56
CA ALA A 160 -5.14 -16.25 5.41
C ALA A 160 -5.03 -14.91 4.66
N PRO A 161 -4.03 -14.06 4.97
CA PRO A 161 -3.86 -12.78 4.28
C PRO A 161 -3.49 -12.99 2.81
N THR A 162 -4.09 -12.18 1.94
CA THR A 162 -3.87 -12.16 0.50
C THR A 162 -3.33 -10.81 0.02
N GLY A 163 -3.04 -10.70 -1.27
CA GLY A 163 -2.69 -9.44 -1.92
C GLY A 163 -3.75 -8.35 -1.75
N ALA A 164 -5.02 -8.73 -1.57
CA ALA A 164 -6.10 -7.79 -1.28
C ALA A 164 -5.92 -7.11 0.08
N ASP A 165 -5.61 -7.89 1.13
CA ASP A 165 -5.36 -7.37 2.48
C ASP A 165 -4.09 -6.53 2.53
N VAL A 166 -3.04 -6.95 1.81
CA VAL A 166 -1.79 -6.18 1.65
C VAL A 166 -2.07 -4.79 1.06
N CYS A 167 -3.07 -4.66 0.18
CA CYS A 167 -3.46 -3.37 -0.38
C CYS A 167 -4.41 -2.58 0.53
N LEU A 168 -5.33 -3.26 1.21
CA LEU A 168 -6.32 -2.65 2.10
C LEU A 168 -5.67 -1.92 3.29
N ILE A 169 -4.78 -2.60 4.02
CA ILE A 169 -4.27 -2.09 5.31
C ILE A 169 -3.62 -0.70 5.19
N PRO A 170 -2.74 -0.42 4.21
CA PRO A 170 -2.23 0.93 3.99
C PRO A 170 -3.31 1.96 3.64
N GLN A 171 -4.41 1.54 3.01
CA GLN A 171 -5.51 2.43 2.65
C GLN A 171 -6.36 2.80 3.87
N LEU A 172 -6.64 1.84 4.77
CA LEU A 172 -7.31 2.11 6.04
C LEU A 172 -6.46 3.02 6.95
N TYR A 173 -5.13 2.84 6.97
CA TYR A 173 -4.23 3.77 7.65
C TYR A 173 -4.39 5.21 7.11
N ASN A 174 -4.49 5.39 5.79
CA ASN A 174 -4.74 6.70 5.19
C ASN A 174 -6.11 7.26 5.59
N ALA A 175 -7.17 6.44 5.52
CA ALA A 175 -8.52 6.85 5.91
C ALA A 175 -8.52 7.39 7.35
N ARG A 176 -7.95 6.64 8.30
CA ARG A 176 -7.87 7.03 9.72
C ARG A 176 -7.02 8.28 9.98
N SER A 177 -5.90 8.41 9.25
CA SER A 177 -4.92 9.47 9.51
C SER A 177 -5.25 10.80 8.84
N ARG A 178 -6.16 10.82 7.84
CA ARG A 178 -6.38 12.00 6.99
C ARG A 178 -7.85 12.39 6.81
N THR A 179 -8.77 11.59 7.31
CA THR A 179 -10.20 11.88 7.23
C THR A 179 -10.85 11.73 8.60
N SER A 180 -12.04 12.32 8.75
CA SER A 180 -12.97 12.06 9.85
C SER A 180 -14.04 11.04 9.50
N LEU A 181 -13.86 10.27 8.41
CA LEU A 181 -14.82 9.28 7.95
C LEU A 181 -14.97 8.18 9.01
N SER A 182 -16.21 7.89 9.41
CA SER A 182 -16.49 6.68 10.19
C SER A 182 -16.33 5.45 9.30
N LEU A 183 -15.54 4.50 9.76
CA LEU A 183 -15.32 3.22 9.07
C LEU A 183 -16.31 2.13 9.53
N ASP A 184 -17.24 2.44 10.43
CA ASP A 184 -18.20 1.47 11.00
C ASP A 184 -19.11 0.82 9.95
N ALA A 185 -19.28 1.49 8.79
CA ALA A 185 -20.02 0.95 7.65
C ALA A 185 -19.30 -0.20 6.92
N PHE A 186 -18.04 -0.51 7.27
CA PHE A 186 -17.19 -1.48 6.59
C PHE A 186 -16.74 -2.63 7.53
N PRO A 187 -17.67 -3.41 8.10
CA PRO A 187 -17.33 -4.39 9.13
C PRO A 187 -16.43 -5.54 8.63
N THR A 188 -16.50 -5.88 7.35
CA THR A 188 -15.62 -6.91 6.74
C THR A 188 -14.20 -6.40 6.64
N LEU A 189 -14.03 -5.15 6.20
CA LEU A 189 -12.70 -4.52 6.08
C LEU A 189 -12.06 -4.32 7.46
N LEU A 190 -12.85 -3.90 8.46
CA LEU A 190 -12.36 -3.72 9.85
C LEU A 190 -11.95 -5.05 10.48
N ARG A 191 -12.72 -6.13 10.27
CA ARG A 191 -12.34 -7.46 10.74
C ARG A 191 -11.00 -7.92 10.12
N ALA A 192 -10.80 -7.68 8.83
CA ALA A 192 -9.53 -7.99 8.17
C ALA A 192 -8.38 -7.15 8.73
N GLU A 193 -8.61 -5.86 9.03
CA GLU A 193 -7.65 -4.96 9.67
C GLU A 193 -7.24 -5.48 11.05
N ASP A 194 -8.19 -5.87 11.89
CA ASP A 194 -7.93 -6.38 13.24
C ASP A 194 -7.06 -7.64 13.18
N ASN A 195 -7.39 -8.60 12.29
CA ASN A 195 -6.60 -9.80 12.12
C ASN A 195 -5.20 -9.51 11.55
N ALA A 196 -5.08 -8.57 10.62
CA ALA A 196 -3.80 -8.15 10.06
C ALA A 196 -2.91 -7.49 11.12
N ASN A 197 -3.46 -6.58 11.93
CA ASN A 197 -2.73 -5.87 12.98
C ASN A 197 -2.20 -6.80 14.09
N ALA A 198 -2.83 -7.97 14.27
CA ALA A 198 -2.35 -9.01 15.18
C ALA A 198 -1.13 -9.79 14.62
N MET A 199 -0.80 -9.62 13.35
CA MET A 199 0.33 -10.31 12.72
C MET A 199 1.58 -9.42 12.70
N GLU A 200 2.73 -9.95 13.18
CA GLU A 200 3.99 -9.19 13.21
C GLU A 200 4.43 -8.69 11.81
N ALA A 201 4.12 -9.44 10.75
CA ALA A 201 4.46 -9.04 9.38
C ALA A 201 3.82 -7.70 8.97
N PHE A 202 2.59 -7.42 9.41
CA PHE A 202 1.90 -6.14 9.18
C PHE A 202 2.36 -5.08 10.20
N ALA A 203 2.45 -5.45 11.47
CA ALA A 203 2.86 -4.55 12.53
C ALA A 203 4.28 -3.99 12.31
N ALA A 204 5.24 -4.83 11.90
CA ALA A 204 6.60 -4.40 11.59
C ALA A 204 6.67 -3.48 10.35
N ALA A 205 5.73 -3.62 9.41
CA ALA A 205 5.65 -2.78 8.22
C ALA A 205 4.99 -1.42 8.47
N HIS A 206 4.35 -1.22 9.64
CA HIS A 206 3.57 -0.02 9.96
C HIS A 206 4.42 1.25 9.83
N PRO A 207 3.88 2.36 9.27
CA PRO A 207 4.62 3.61 9.11
C PRO A 207 5.31 4.12 10.38
N ASP A 208 4.66 4.02 11.52
CA ASP A 208 5.19 4.52 12.81
C ASP A 208 6.37 3.70 13.35
N ARG A 209 6.63 2.52 12.77
CA ARG A 209 7.79 1.69 13.08
C ARG A 209 8.94 1.86 12.09
N GLN A 210 8.73 2.65 11.02
CA GLN A 210 9.78 2.92 10.04
C GLN A 210 10.64 4.12 10.48
N ASP A 211 11.87 4.15 10.00
CA ASP A 211 12.73 5.32 10.17
C ASP A 211 12.16 6.49 9.35
N SER A 212 11.68 7.51 10.03
CA SER A 212 11.10 8.69 9.38
C SER A 212 12.18 9.69 8.92
N GLY A 213 13.45 9.44 9.22
CA GLY A 213 14.53 10.41 9.03
C GLY A 213 14.34 11.70 9.85
N GLN A 214 13.39 11.72 10.79
CA GLN A 214 13.27 12.75 11.79
C GLN A 214 14.10 12.31 13.02
N GLU A 215 15.03 13.15 13.46
CA GLU A 215 15.57 13.02 14.82
C GLU A 215 14.38 13.00 15.76
N LYS A 216 14.27 11.92 16.56
CA LYS A 216 13.32 11.90 17.67
C LYS A 216 13.74 13.03 18.57
N VAL A 217 13.02 14.17 18.50
CA VAL A 217 13.16 15.22 19.50
C VAL A 217 12.76 14.57 20.82
N GLN A 218 13.76 14.37 21.67
CA GLN A 218 13.61 13.88 23.04
C GLN A 218 12.86 14.91 23.90
#